data_0b8584d5dc77a55264afc2c2ff67d7ce
#
_entry.id   0b8584d5dc77a55264afc2c2ff67d7ce
#
_cell.length_a   1.000
_cell.length_b   1.000
_cell.length_c   1.000
_cell.angle_alpha   90.00
_cell.angle_beta   90.00
_cell.angle_gamma   90.00
#
_symmetry.space_group_name_H-M   'P 1'
#
loop_
_entity.id
_entity.type
_entity.pdbx_description
1 polymer ?
#
loop_
_entity_poly.entity_id
_entity_poly.type
_entity_poly.pdbx_seq_one_letter_code
_entity_poly.pdbx_strand_id
1 'polypeptide(L)'
;MCIRDRIEAVQIFIENEDDILSGNFHVSLLKKSKYKPQISDIIKISVEKIYESKEVIEKEVAGYNIINKLLDTFISSVNRFYEGNQTSYDDLILKLLPSTTNLNHDNLYSRLLEICHYVASLSDRKALNVYNKITGIEYQ
;
A
#
# COMPACT_ATOMS: atom_id res chain seq x y z
N MET A 1 -5.59 -5.85 20.67
CA MET A 1 -4.78 -7.02 21.01
C MET A 1 -4.37 -6.95 22.48
N CYS A 2 -4.76 -7.94 23.29
CA CYS A 2 -4.56 -7.98 24.73
C CYS A 2 -3.09 -8.30 25.08
N ILE A 3 -2.61 -7.85 26.26
CA ILE A 3 -1.25 -8.19 26.75
C ILE A 3 -1.06 -9.71 26.83
N ARG A 4 -2.10 -10.44 27.23
CA ARG A 4 -2.08 -11.91 27.32
C ARG A 4 -1.82 -12.59 25.97
N ASP A 5 -2.37 -12.06 24.88
CA ASP A 5 -2.17 -12.63 23.54
C ASP A 5 -0.71 -12.47 23.09
N ARG A 6 -0.08 -11.36 23.47
CA ARG A 6 1.33 -11.10 23.17
C ARG A 6 2.26 -12.05 23.93
N ILE A 7 2.00 -12.26 25.23
CA ILE A 7 2.80 -13.18 26.04
C ILE A 7 2.69 -14.60 25.48
N GLU A 8 1.48 -15.03 25.15
CA GLU A 8 1.24 -16.35 24.56
C GLU A 8 1.91 -16.49 23.19
N ALA A 9 1.85 -15.47 22.35
CA ALA A 9 2.51 -15.49 21.06
C ALA A 9 4.04 -15.59 21.17
N VAL A 10 4.65 -14.89 22.14
CA VAL A 10 6.08 -15.01 22.44
C VAL A 10 6.43 -16.42 22.90
N GLN A 11 5.62 -17.02 23.77
CA GLN A 11 5.87 -18.37 24.24
C GLN A 11 5.78 -19.40 23.11
N ILE A 12 4.76 -19.31 22.25
CA ILE A 12 4.62 -20.16 21.08
C ILE A 12 5.80 -19.98 20.11
N PHE A 13 6.28 -18.75 19.93
CA PHE A 13 7.47 -18.48 19.11
C PHE A 13 8.69 -19.22 19.65
N ILE A 14 8.99 -19.06 20.94
CA ILE A 14 10.15 -19.71 21.59
C ILE A 14 10.04 -21.24 21.51
N GLU A 15 8.85 -21.81 21.75
CA GLU A 15 8.63 -23.25 21.67
C GLU A 15 8.74 -23.84 20.28
N ASN A 16 8.67 -23.00 19.21
CA ASN A 16 8.73 -23.45 17.82
C ASN A 16 9.84 -22.71 17.03
N GLU A 17 10.85 -22.18 17.70
CA GLU A 17 11.91 -21.39 17.07
C GLU A 17 12.60 -22.14 15.95
N ASP A 18 12.99 -23.39 16.16
CA ASP A 18 13.68 -24.21 15.16
C ASP A 18 12.82 -24.46 13.92
N ASP A 19 11.52 -24.72 14.10
CA ASP A 19 10.57 -24.89 13.00
C ASP A 19 10.35 -23.60 12.21
N ILE A 20 10.33 -22.47 12.92
CA ILE A 20 10.20 -21.13 12.29
C ILE A 20 11.44 -20.81 11.47
N LEU A 21 12.62 -21.00 12.04
CA LEU A 21 13.90 -20.70 11.37
C LEU A 21 14.17 -21.64 10.18
N SER A 22 13.74 -22.91 10.27
CA SER A 22 13.85 -23.86 9.18
C SER A 22 12.75 -23.72 8.10
N GLY A 23 11.76 -22.84 8.32
CA GLY A 23 10.64 -22.65 7.39
C GLY A 23 9.57 -23.74 7.45
N ASN A 24 9.55 -24.56 8.48
CA ASN A 24 8.56 -25.65 8.65
C ASN A 24 7.31 -25.20 9.41
N PHE A 25 7.30 -23.98 9.95
CA PHE A 25 6.17 -23.44 10.70
C PHE A 25 5.23 -22.67 9.78
N HIS A 26 4.11 -23.28 9.40
CA HIS A 26 3.16 -22.74 8.40
C HIS A 26 1.88 -22.10 8.99
N VAL A 27 1.81 -21.93 10.30
CA VAL A 27 0.61 -21.40 11.00
C VAL A 27 0.96 -20.09 11.70
N SER A 28 0.04 -19.11 11.71
CA SER A 28 0.31 -17.91 12.50
C SER A 28 0.31 -18.24 14.00
N LEU A 29 1.16 -17.57 14.78
CA LEU A 29 1.28 -17.76 16.23
C LEU A 29 -0.06 -17.65 16.94
N LEU A 30 -0.90 -16.69 16.55
CA LEU A 30 -2.23 -16.51 17.15
C LEU A 30 -3.20 -17.65 16.82
N LYS A 31 -3.07 -18.31 15.67
CA LYS A 31 -3.88 -19.50 15.35
C LYS A 31 -3.48 -20.73 16.17
N LYS A 32 -2.25 -20.77 16.68
CA LYS A 32 -1.75 -21.85 17.56
C LYS A 32 -2.05 -21.57 19.05
N SER A 33 -2.42 -20.34 19.38
CA SER A 33 -2.74 -19.93 20.76
C SER A 33 -3.98 -20.61 21.30
N LYS A 34 -3.98 -20.88 22.61
CA LYS A 34 -5.17 -21.33 23.34
C LYS A 34 -6.33 -20.33 23.31
N TYR A 35 -6.05 -19.07 22.98
CA TYR A 35 -7.06 -18.01 22.82
C TYR A 35 -7.60 -17.90 21.39
N LYS A 36 -7.27 -18.86 20.51
CA LYS A 36 -7.75 -18.87 19.12
C LYS A 36 -9.26 -18.65 18.98
N PRO A 37 -10.15 -19.29 19.77
CA PRO A 37 -11.59 -19.06 19.64
C PRO A 37 -11.98 -17.61 19.90
N GLN A 38 -11.48 -17.02 20.98
CA GLN A 38 -11.77 -15.63 21.36
C GLN A 38 -11.22 -14.64 20.34
N ILE A 39 -10.01 -14.90 19.83
CA ILE A 39 -9.39 -14.09 18.76
C ILE A 39 -10.23 -14.18 17.48
N SER A 40 -10.72 -15.38 17.14
CA SER A 40 -11.57 -15.58 15.96
C SER A 40 -12.88 -14.78 16.06
N ASP A 41 -13.52 -14.80 17.25
CA ASP A 41 -14.74 -14.04 17.50
C ASP A 41 -14.50 -12.52 17.41
N ILE A 42 -13.40 -12.03 17.98
CA ILE A 42 -13.01 -10.62 17.88
C ILE A 42 -12.80 -10.22 16.43
N ILE A 43 -12.08 -11.03 15.64
CA ILE A 43 -11.84 -10.77 14.23
C ILE A 43 -13.16 -10.72 13.47
N LYS A 44 -14.06 -11.72 13.69
CA LYS A 44 -15.36 -11.76 13.03
C LYS A 44 -16.19 -10.51 13.31
N ILE A 45 -16.28 -10.10 14.58
CA ILE A 45 -17.01 -8.89 14.97
C ILE A 45 -16.36 -7.63 14.37
N SER A 46 -15.02 -7.58 14.36
CA SER A 46 -14.29 -6.44 13.79
C SER A 46 -14.51 -6.33 12.28
N VAL A 47 -14.51 -7.44 11.55
CA VAL A 47 -14.81 -7.46 10.13
C VAL A 47 -16.23 -6.94 9.89
N GLU A 48 -17.22 -7.55 10.54
CA GLU A 48 -18.63 -7.24 10.34
C GLU A 48 -19.00 -5.80 10.74
N LYS A 49 -18.47 -5.30 11.87
CA LYS A 49 -18.90 -4.02 12.44
C LYS A 49 -18.00 -2.83 12.08
N ILE A 50 -16.74 -3.08 11.73
CA ILE A 50 -15.77 -2.02 11.46
C ILE A 50 -15.37 -2.04 9.99
N TYR A 51 -14.73 -3.11 9.51
CA TYR A 51 -14.16 -3.16 8.16
C TYR A 51 -15.20 -3.17 7.05
N GLU A 52 -16.37 -3.78 7.27
CA GLU A 52 -17.50 -3.76 6.33
C GLU A 52 -18.46 -2.59 6.57
N SER A 53 -18.10 -1.63 7.43
CA SER A 53 -18.91 -0.43 7.59
C SER A 53 -18.89 0.43 6.33
N LYS A 54 -20.02 1.08 6.03
CA LYS A 54 -20.18 1.92 4.84
C LYS A 54 -19.07 2.98 4.75
N GLU A 55 -18.72 3.60 5.87
CA GLU A 55 -17.69 4.64 5.92
C GLU A 55 -16.29 4.11 5.52
N VAL A 56 -15.94 2.89 5.95
CA VAL A 56 -14.66 2.27 5.59
C VAL A 56 -14.66 1.88 4.12
N ILE A 57 -15.72 1.25 3.62
CA ILE A 57 -15.87 0.86 2.22
C ILE A 57 -15.76 2.09 1.30
N GLU A 58 -16.42 3.21 1.64
CA GLU A 58 -16.32 4.45 0.86
C GLU A 58 -14.87 4.98 0.79
N LYS A 59 -14.12 4.92 1.90
CA LYS A 59 -12.72 5.31 1.94
C LYS A 59 -11.83 4.37 1.12
N GLU A 60 -12.08 3.06 1.16
CA GLU A 60 -11.35 2.08 0.36
C GLU A 60 -11.58 2.31 -1.14
N VAL A 61 -12.82 2.47 -1.56
CA VAL A 61 -13.16 2.76 -2.97
C VAL A 61 -12.49 4.06 -3.44
N ALA A 62 -12.50 5.12 -2.61
CA ALA A 62 -11.81 6.35 -2.92
C ALA A 62 -10.29 6.14 -3.04
N GLY A 63 -9.70 5.36 -2.13
CA GLY A 63 -8.28 5.01 -2.15
C GLY A 63 -7.86 4.28 -3.43
N TYR A 64 -8.64 3.30 -3.88
CA TYR A 64 -8.41 2.62 -5.16
C TYR A 64 -8.42 3.59 -6.34
N ASN A 65 -9.39 4.50 -6.40
CA ASN A 65 -9.48 5.48 -7.48
C ASN A 65 -8.28 6.45 -7.48
N ILE A 66 -7.86 6.90 -6.31
CA ILE A 66 -6.70 7.80 -6.14
C ILE A 66 -5.42 7.10 -6.63
N ILE A 67 -5.13 5.92 -6.10
CA ILE A 67 -3.90 5.19 -6.43
C ILE A 67 -3.84 4.83 -7.91
N ASN A 68 -4.92 4.28 -8.47
CA ASN A 68 -4.97 3.95 -9.90
C ASN A 68 -4.75 5.20 -10.77
N LYS A 69 -5.40 6.32 -10.45
CA LYS A 69 -5.22 7.55 -11.21
C LYS A 69 -3.79 8.09 -11.15
N LEU A 70 -3.16 8.02 -9.99
CA LEU A 70 -1.75 8.42 -9.82
C LEU A 70 -0.83 7.54 -10.67
N LEU A 71 -0.97 6.21 -10.55
CA LEU A 71 -0.17 5.26 -11.32
C LEU A 71 -0.36 5.46 -12.82
N ASP A 72 -1.59 5.48 -13.30
CA ASP A 72 -1.90 5.66 -14.73
C ASP A 72 -1.30 6.95 -15.28
N THR A 73 -1.43 8.04 -14.54
CA THR A 73 -0.94 9.35 -15.00
C THR A 73 0.58 9.37 -15.06
N PHE A 74 1.27 8.99 -13.99
CA PHE A 74 2.73 9.02 -13.96
C PHE A 74 3.36 7.99 -14.89
N ILE A 75 2.87 6.75 -14.93
CA ILE A 75 3.38 5.70 -15.82
C ILE A 75 3.22 6.10 -17.29
N SER A 76 2.05 6.61 -17.67
CA SER A 76 1.81 7.04 -19.04
C SER A 76 2.74 8.18 -19.44
N SER A 77 2.95 9.17 -18.57
CA SER A 77 3.85 10.30 -18.84
C SER A 77 5.31 9.89 -18.93
N VAL A 78 5.77 8.98 -18.03
CA VAL A 78 7.15 8.46 -18.08
C VAL A 78 7.39 7.62 -19.35
N ASN A 79 6.43 6.80 -19.75
CA ASN A 79 6.56 6.00 -20.97
C ASN A 79 6.64 6.89 -22.21
N ARG A 80 5.76 7.90 -22.34
CA ARG A 80 5.82 8.85 -23.47
C ARG A 80 7.11 9.67 -23.48
N PHE A 81 7.62 10.07 -22.33
CA PHE A 81 8.92 10.73 -22.21
C PHE A 81 10.05 9.85 -22.76
N TYR A 82 10.08 8.59 -22.37
CA TYR A 82 11.11 7.64 -22.81
C TYR A 82 11.03 7.34 -24.31
N GLU A 83 9.82 7.28 -24.85
CA GLU A 83 9.57 7.06 -26.28
C GLU A 83 9.81 8.31 -27.15
N GLY A 84 10.09 9.46 -26.53
CA GLY A 84 10.33 10.72 -27.23
C GLY A 84 9.08 11.36 -27.82
N ASN A 85 7.90 10.98 -27.38
CA ASN A 85 6.59 11.47 -27.83
C ASN A 85 5.78 12.16 -26.71
N GLN A 86 6.47 12.67 -25.67
CA GLN A 86 5.84 13.40 -24.57
C GLN A 86 5.17 14.69 -25.04
N THR A 87 4.08 15.02 -24.37
CA THR A 87 3.36 16.28 -24.53
C THR A 87 3.79 17.30 -23.48
N SER A 88 3.43 18.57 -23.67
CA SER A 88 3.65 19.61 -22.64
C SER A 88 2.95 19.27 -21.31
N TYR A 89 1.85 18.54 -21.34
CA TYR A 89 1.19 18.05 -20.14
C TYR A 89 2.05 17.00 -19.40
N ASP A 90 2.67 16.09 -20.14
CA ASP A 90 3.57 15.09 -19.56
C ASP A 90 4.76 15.74 -18.85
N ASP A 91 5.33 16.79 -19.46
CA ASP A 91 6.41 17.57 -18.84
C ASP A 91 5.99 18.19 -17.50
N LEU A 92 4.74 18.66 -17.40
CA LEU A 92 4.22 19.21 -16.16
C LEU A 92 4.02 18.10 -15.11
N ILE A 93 3.48 16.95 -15.50
CA ILE A 93 3.29 15.79 -14.61
C ILE A 93 4.63 15.29 -14.06
N LEU A 94 5.64 15.16 -14.92
CA LEU A 94 6.96 14.70 -14.52
C LEU A 94 7.65 15.66 -13.53
N LYS A 95 7.38 16.97 -13.61
CA LYS A 95 7.87 17.96 -12.63
C LYS A 95 7.23 17.84 -11.25
N LEU A 96 6.15 17.09 -11.09
CA LEU A 96 5.57 16.79 -9.78
C LEU A 96 6.32 15.66 -9.02
N LEU A 97 7.14 14.89 -9.75
CA LEU A 97 7.97 13.88 -9.15
C LEU A 97 9.11 14.51 -8.34
N PRO A 98 9.59 13.85 -7.26
CA PRO A 98 10.78 14.29 -6.54
C PRO A 98 12.01 14.36 -7.46
N SER A 99 12.91 15.29 -7.21
CA SER A 99 14.17 15.40 -7.96
C SER A 99 15.10 14.18 -7.79
N THR A 100 14.81 13.35 -6.81
CA THR A 100 15.52 12.07 -6.56
C THR A 100 15.03 10.94 -7.45
N THR A 101 13.89 11.09 -8.13
CA THR A 101 13.32 10.07 -9.02
C THR A 101 14.18 9.94 -10.26
N ASN A 102 14.72 8.75 -10.49
CA ASN A 102 15.53 8.49 -11.68
C ASN A 102 14.64 8.04 -12.85
N LEU A 103 14.47 8.89 -13.84
CA LEU A 103 13.69 8.60 -15.05
C LEU A 103 14.52 7.97 -16.18
N ASN A 104 15.85 7.96 -16.06
CA ASN A 104 16.78 7.52 -17.12
C ASN A 104 17.11 6.03 -17.03
N HIS A 105 16.10 5.20 -16.78
CA HIS A 105 16.27 3.76 -16.82
C HIS A 105 15.94 3.21 -18.21
N ASP A 106 16.89 2.52 -18.83
CA ASP A 106 16.70 1.85 -20.14
C ASP A 106 15.69 0.69 -20.04
N ASN A 107 15.56 0.10 -18.86
CA ASN A 107 14.67 -1.02 -18.60
C ASN A 107 13.28 -0.53 -18.15
N LEU A 108 12.25 -1.00 -18.85
CA LEU A 108 10.84 -0.71 -18.53
C LEU A 108 10.48 -1.08 -17.07
N TYR A 109 10.93 -2.24 -16.60
CA TYR A 109 10.66 -2.69 -15.24
C TYR A 109 11.17 -1.69 -14.19
N SER A 110 12.40 -1.22 -14.36
CA SER A 110 13.01 -0.25 -13.42
C SER A 110 12.27 1.08 -13.43
N ARG A 111 11.82 1.57 -14.61
CA ARG A 111 11.01 2.78 -14.70
C ARG A 111 9.67 2.65 -13.99
N LEU A 112 8.98 1.53 -14.20
CA LEU A 112 7.71 1.25 -13.53
C LEU A 112 7.89 1.13 -12.02
N LEU A 113 8.95 0.45 -11.58
CA LEU A 113 9.26 0.28 -10.17
C LEU A 113 9.53 1.62 -9.48
N GLU A 114 10.22 2.54 -10.15
CA GLU A 114 10.50 3.90 -9.63
C GLU A 114 9.20 4.67 -9.37
N ILE A 115 8.25 4.62 -10.30
CA ILE A 115 6.93 5.25 -10.11
C ILE A 115 6.12 4.56 -9.01
N CYS A 116 6.12 3.22 -8.97
CA CYS A 116 5.47 2.48 -7.90
C CYS A 116 6.06 2.83 -6.53
N HIS A 117 7.40 2.95 -6.45
CA HIS A 117 8.09 3.37 -5.22
C HIS A 117 7.67 4.78 -4.79
N TYR A 118 7.63 5.73 -5.72
CA TYR A 118 7.15 7.08 -5.43
C TYR A 118 5.73 7.07 -4.88
N VAL A 119 4.79 6.43 -5.58
CA VAL A 119 3.38 6.38 -5.14
C VAL A 119 3.23 5.68 -3.79
N ALA A 120 3.95 4.56 -3.58
CA ALA A 120 3.95 3.83 -2.31
C ALA A 120 4.55 4.62 -1.14
N SER A 121 5.44 5.58 -1.41
CA SER A 121 6.05 6.44 -0.40
C SER A 121 5.12 7.58 0.08
N LEU A 122 4.03 7.82 -0.62
CA LEU A 122 3.08 8.87 -0.26
C LEU A 122 2.25 8.44 0.96
N SER A 123 2.08 9.35 1.92
CA SER A 123 1.01 9.20 2.90
C SER A 123 -0.35 9.45 2.26
N ASP A 124 -1.45 8.96 2.86
CA ASP A 124 -2.82 9.13 2.34
C ASP A 124 -3.13 10.60 2.02
N ARG A 125 -2.75 11.51 2.93
CA ARG A 125 -2.94 12.95 2.73
C ARG A 125 -2.13 13.51 1.56
N LYS A 126 -0.91 13.03 1.36
CA LYS A 126 -0.07 13.45 0.22
C LYS A 126 -0.60 12.88 -1.09
N ALA A 127 -1.03 11.62 -1.11
CA ALA A 127 -1.63 10.99 -2.27
C ALA A 127 -2.89 11.75 -2.72
N LEU A 128 -3.79 12.07 -1.79
CA LEU A 128 -4.98 12.89 -2.07
C LEU A 128 -4.61 14.27 -2.60
N ASN A 129 -3.59 14.93 -2.04
CA ASN A 129 -3.14 16.25 -2.50
C ASN A 129 -2.60 16.18 -3.95
N VAL A 130 -1.77 15.19 -4.28
CA VAL A 130 -1.25 15.00 -5.63
C VAL A 130 -2.39 14.65 -6.60
N TYR A 131 -3.32 13.80 -6.19
CA TYR A 131 -4.52 13.46 -6.96
C TYR A 131 -5.34 14.71 -7.29
N ASN A 132 -5.63 15.56 -6.32
CA ASN A 132 -6.38 16.80 -6.53
C ASN A 132 -5.67 17.75 -7.51
N LYS A 133 -4.34 17.86 -7.43
CA LYS A 133 -3.53 18.63 -8.38
C LYS A 133 -3.65 18.12 -9.81
N ILE A 134 -3.58 16.79 -9.99
CA ILE A 134 -3.64 16.16 -11.31
C ILE A 134 -5.04 16.25 -11.91
N THR A 135 -6.09 16.13 -11.08
CA THR A 135 -7.48 16.12 -11.52
C THR A 135 -8.10 17.51 -11.63
N GLY A 136 -7.39 18.56 -11.14
CA GLY A 136 -7.93 19.92 -11.11
C GLY A 136 -9.06 20.11 -10.08
N ILE A 137 -9.22 19.17 -9.14
CA ILE A 137 -10.14 19.33 -8.02
C ILE A 137 -9.54 20.34 -7.05
N GLU A 138 -10.27 21.38 -6.83
CA GLU A 138 -9.95 22.70 -6.38
C GLU A 138 -9.03 22.85 -5.18
N TYR A 139 -8.17 23.87 -5.32
CA TYR A 139 -7.46 24.49 -4.21
C TYR A 139 -8.40 25.48 -3.49
N GLN A 140 -9.01 25.07 -2.39
CA GLN A 140 -9.49 25.99 -1.37
C GLN A 140 -8.51 26.11 -0.22
#